data_c1704621af7c6388164d11fc4d55effc
#
_entry.id   c1704621af7c6388164d11fc4d55effc
#
_cell.length_a   1.000
_cell.length_b   1.000
_cell.length_c   1.000
_cell.angle_alpha   90.00
_cell.angle_beta   90.00
_cell.angle_gamma   90.00
#
_symmetry.space_group_name_H-M   'P 1'
#
loop_
_entity.id
_entity.type
_entity.pdbx_description
1 polymer ?
#
loop_
_entity_poly.entity_id
_entity_poly.type
_entity_poly.pdbx_seq_one_letter_code
_entity_poly.pdbx_strand_id
1 'polypeptide(L)'
;MLRRGFLALGTAAGLMAGGAGAFAQVDPLPSWNDGAPKKAILDFVSRTTAAGGADFVPVDQRIATFDNDGTLWTEQPVYFQFAFAIDRVKALAPQHPDWKDREPFKSALASDIAGVVASGEKGLLEIMAVTHTGMPVEAFSRIASEWIATAQHPRFKRPYVELVYQPMLELMTFLRANRFKTFIVSGGGVEFMRPWTEKVYGIPPEQVVGSSGVVKFELRDGKPVLIKEPEVEFIDDGPGKPVGINRFIGRRPVFAFGNSDGDQQMLEYTAGGEGLRFMGLVHHTDAAREYAYDRQSHIGRLDKALDEAIQRRWTVVDMKADWNTIYPFEKK
;
A
#
# COMPACT_ATOMS: atom_id res chain seq x y z
N MET A 1 67.17 66.58 -2.04
CA MET A 1 66.14 66.37 -3.09
C MET A 1 65.92 64.89 -3.30
N LEU A 2 64.87 64.32 -2.73
CA LEU A 2 64.59 62.88 -2.76
C LEU A 2 63.69 62.55 -3.94
N ARG A 3 64.14 61.62 -4.80
CA ARG A 3 63.26 61.00 -5.86
C ARG A 3 62.68 59.76 -5.27
N ARG A 4 61.30 59.72 -5.23
CA ARG A 4 60.52 58.51 -4.88
C ARG A 4 60.31 57.71 -6.15
N GLY A 5 60.72 56.44 -6.16
CA GLY A 5 60.37 55.46 -7.18
C GLY A 5 59.06 54.79 -6.84
N PHE A 6 58.16 54.70 -7.82
CA PHE A 6 56.90 53.92 -7.73
C PHE A 6 57.16 52.50 -8.25
N LEU A 7 56.98 51.53 -7.38
CA LEU A 7 56.88 50.12 -7.79
C LEU A 7 55.39 49.84 -8.17
N ALA A 8 55.17 49.41 -9.38
CA ALA A 8 53.87 48.90 -9.83
C ALA A 8 53.79 47.40 -9.50
N LEU A 9 52.86 47.01 -8.58
CA LEU A 9 52.48 45.62 -8.37
C LEU A 9 51.43 45.22 -9.40
N GLY A 10 51.79 44.30 -10.30
CA GLY A 10 50.83 43.63 -11.19
C GLY A 10 50.08 42.54 -10.46
N THR A 11 48.77 42.69 -10.29
CA THR A 11 47.86 41.66 -9.78
C THR A 11 47.50 40.73 -10.91
N ALA A 12 48.02 39.49 -10.90
CA ALA A 12 47.54 38.41 -11.77
C ALA A 12 46.21 37.87 -11.18
N ALA A 13 45.09 38.15 -11.82
CA ALA A 13 43.82 37.53 -11.53
C ALA A 13 43.79 36.10 -12.08
N GLY A 14 44.04 35.11 -11.24
CA GLY A 14 43.83 33.71 -11.58
C GLY A 14 42.32 33.39 -11.67
N LEU A 15 41.79 33.11 -12.87
CA LEU A 15 40.49 32.50 -13.02
C LEU A 15 40.51 31.06 -12.48
N MET A 16 39.99 30.90 -11.28
CA MET A 16 39.61 29.56 -10.78
C MET A 16 38.32 29.15 -11.52
N ALA A 17 38.44 28.33 -12.56
CA ALA A 17 37.31 27.61 -13.16
C ALA A 17 36.90 26.53 -12.13
N GLY A 18 35.91 26.88 -11.28
CA GLY A 18 35.24 25.93 -10.43
C GLY A 18 34.47 24.94 -11.27
N GLY A 19 35.01 23.76 -11.52
CA GLY A 19 34.26 22.64 -12.07
C GLY A 19 33.17 22.29 -11.10
N ALA A 20 31.91 22.66 -11.41
CA ALA A 20 30.73 22.09 -10.78
C ALA A 20 30.72 20.61 -11.12
N GLY A 21 31.28 19.78 -10.24
CA GLY A 21 31.10 18.34 -10.32
C GLY A 21 29.60 18.07 -10.30
N ALA A 22 29.02 17.63 -11.42
CA ALA A 22 27.69 17.09 -11.46
C ALA A 22 27.71 15.87 -10.53
N PHE A 23 27.24 16.06 -9.29
CA PHE A 23 26.88 14.91 -8.46
C PHE A 23 25.83 14.16 -9.27
N ALA A 24 26.14 12.93 -9.70
CA ALA A 24 25.18 12.05 -10.33
C ALA A 24 23.99 11.96 -9.39
N GLN A 25 22.83 12.43 -9.81
CA GLN A 25 21.62 12.37 -9.00
C GLN A 25 21.34 10.88 -8.77
N VAL A 26 21.37 10.46 -7.51
CA VAL A 26 21.10 9.06 -7.15
C VAL A 26 19.69 8.74 -7.66
N ASP A 27 19.57 7.64 -8.40
CA ASP A 27 18.28 7.16 -8.90
C ASP A 27 17.33 6.89 -7.71
N PRO A 28 16.19 7.60 -7.62
CA PRO A 28 15.26 7.42 -6.51
C PRO A 28 14.46 6.12 -6.60
N LEU A 29 14.46 5.44 -7.74
CA LEU A 29 13.70 4.23 -8.03
C LEU A 29 14.59 3.10 -8.60
N PRO A 30 15.64 2.67 -7.86
CA PRO A 30 16.65 1.75 -8.40
C PRO A 30 16.13 0.34 -8.64
N SER A 31 15.00 -0.07 -8.05
CA SER A 31 14.35 -1.36 -8.30
C SER A 31 13.39 -1.33 -9.49
N TRP A 32 13.21 -0.19 -10.12
CA TRP A 32 12.47 -0.04 -11.37
C TRP A 32 13.44 -0.08 -12.55
N ASN A 33 13.09 -0.86 -13.57
CA ASN A 33 13.80 -0.79 -14.84
C ASN A 33 13.55 0.55 -15.55
N ASP A 34 14.51 1.00 -16.32
CA ASP A 34 14.32 2.18 -17.16
C ASP A 34 13.27 1.87 -18.24
N GLY A 35 12.14 2.54 -18.16
CA GLY A 35 10.98 2.28 -18.99
C GLY A 35 9.92 3.38 -18.88
N ALA A 36 8.82 3.19 -19.59
CA ALA A 36 7.72 4.14 -19.60
C ALA A 36 7.09 4.38 -18.21
N PRO A 37 6.82 3.36 -17.37
CA PRO A 37 6.23 3.57 -16.05
C PRO A 37 7.14 4.38 -15.13
N LYS A 38 8.43 4.02 -15.02
CA LYS A 38 9.40 4.77 -14.19
C LYS A 38 9.48 6.22 -14.65
N LYS A 39 9.61 6.44 -15.96
CA LYS A 39 9.66 7.79 -16.54
C LYS A 39 8.39 8.60 -16.23
N ALA A 40 7.21 7.99 -16.36
CA ALA A 40 5.94 8.65 -16.07
C ALA A 40 5.84 9.10 -14.61
N ILE A 41 6.31 8.27 -13.65
CA ILE A 41 6.37 8.61 -12.22
C ILE A 41 7.31 9.79 -11.99
N LEU A 42 8.54 9.73 -12.51
CA LEU A 42 9.53 10.79 -12.35
C LEU A 42 9.07 12.12 -12.98
N ASP A 43 8.48 12.07 -14.19
CA ASP A 43 7.92 13.24 -14.87
C ASP A 43 6.76 13.86 -14.07
N PHE A 44 5.81 13.04 -13.60
CA PHE A 44 4.70 13.50 -12.76
C PHE A 44 5.20 14.24 -11.52
N VAL A 45 6.12 13.64 -10.77
CA VAL A 45 6.65 14.26 -9.55
C VAL A 45 7.41 15.54 -9.88
N SER A 46 8.26 15.53 -10.90
CA SER A 46 9.00 16.72 -11.34
C SER A 46 8.06 17.87 -11.68
N ARG A 47 7.04 17.64 -12.50
CA ARG A 47 6.08 18.67 -12.97
C ARG A 47 5.22 19.20 -11.82
N THR A 48 4.72 18.32 -10.95
CA THR A 48 3.84 18.72 -9.85
C THR A 48 4.57 19.40 -8.71
N THR A 49 5.89 19.28 -8.63
CA THR A 49 6.70 19.92 -7.58
C THR A 49 7.44 21.18 -8.05
N ALA A 50 7.52 21.43 -9.37
CA ALA A 50 8.19 22.59 -9.93
C ALA A 50 7.45 23.89 -9.61
N ALA A 51 8.01 24.70 -8.70
CA ALA A 51 7.40 25.97 -8.30
C ALA A 51 7.21 26.90 -9.51
N GLY A 52 6.00 27.45 -9.67
CA GLY A 52 5.63 28.30 -10.79
C GLY A 52 5.35 27.57 -12.11
N GLY A 53 5.46 26.25 -12.12
CA GLY A 53 5.08 25.41 -13.27
C GLY A 53 3.56 25.34 -13.42
N ALA A 54 3.09 25.09 -14.68
CA ALA A 54 1.67 24.98 -14.99
C ALA A 54 0.96 23.84 -14.24
N ASP A 55 1.70 22.78 -13.90
CA ASP A 55 1.19 21.60 -13.20
C ASP A 55 1.51 21.59 -11.69
N PHE A 56 2.02 22.69 -11.17
CA PHE A 56 2.42 22.78 -9.76
C PHE A 56 1.25 22.46 -8.81
N VAL A 57 1.46 21.52 -7.91
CA VAL A 57 0.52 21.15 -6.85
C VAL A 57 1.03 21.69 -5.51
N PRO A 58 0.24 22.52 -4.79
CA PRO A 58 0.60 22.95 -3.45
C PRO A 58 0.84 21.78 -2.50
N VAL A 59 1.77 21.93 -1.55
CA VAL A 59 2.21 20.83 -0.67
C VAL A 59 1.07 20.19 0.11
N ASP A 60 0.11 21.01 0.59
CA ASP A 60 -1.05 20.54 1.34
C ASP A 60 -2.05 19.74 0.48
N GLN A 61 -1.94 19.82 -0.86
CA GLN A 61 -2.76 19.09 -1.81
C GLN A 61 -2.05 17.86 -2.40
N ARG A 62 -0.78 17.61 -2.07
CA ARG A 62 -0.01 16.46 -2.55
C ARG A 62 -0.41 15.19 -1.79
N ILE A 63 -1.54 14.61 -2.18
CA ILE A 63 -2.09 13.38 -1.62
C ILE A 63 -1.85 12.24 -2.61
N ALA A 64 -1.22 11.16 -2.12
CA ALA A 64 -1.02 9.92 -2.85
C ALA A 64 -1.72 8.77 -2.11
N THR A 65 -2.55 8.00 -2.80
CA THR A 65 -3.27 6.86 -2.25
C THR A 65 -2.80 5.56 -2.91
N PHE A 66 -2.71 4.52 -2.11
CA PHE A 66 -2.30 3.19 -2.54
C PHE A 66 -3.27 2.16 -2.00
N ASP A 67 -3.68 1.23 -2.82
CA ASP A 67 -4.20 -0.03 -2.31
C ASP A 67 -3.07 -0.79 -1.61
N ASN A 68 -3.42 -1.82 -0.82
CA ASN A 68 -2.44 -2.61 -0.06
C ASN A 68 -2.17 -3.97 -0.73
N ASP A 69 -3.17 -4.84 -0.72
CA ASP A 69 -3.06 -6.22 -1.19
C ASP A 69 -2.84 -6.25 -2.72
N GLY A 70 -1.75 -6.88 -3.18
CA GLY A 70 -1.35 -6.89 -4.59
C GLY A 70 -0.74 -5.57 -5.11
N THR A 71 -0.82 -4.47 -4.36
CA THR A 71 -0.23 -3.19 -4.74
C THR A 71 1.05 -2.90 -3.97
N LEU A 72 1.06 -3.05 -2.66
CA LEU A 72 2.22 -2.80 -1.79
C LEU A 72 2.91 -4.09 -1.31
N TRP A 73 2.18 -5.19 -1.27
CA TRP A 73 2.68 -6.51 -0.90
C TRP A 73 1.94 -7.61 -1.66
N THR A 74 2.46 -8.84 -1.60
CA THR A 74 1.84 -10.04 -2.18
C THR A 74 0.45 -10.29 -1.59
N GLU A 75 -0.50 -10.72 -2.42
CA GLU A 75 -1.87 -11.08 -1.99
C GLU A 75 -2.24 -12.55 -2.26
N GLN A 76 -1.46 -13.24 -3.08
CA GLN A 76 -1.66 -14.64 -3.43
C GLN A 76 -0.99 -15.58 -2.41
N PRO A 77 -1.48 -16.83 -2.18
CA PRO A 77 -2.65 -17.43 -2.85
C PRO A 77 -3.98 -17.00 -2.22
N VAL A 78 -3.95 -16.22 -1.13
CA VAL A 78 -5.11 -15.73 -0.40
C VAL A 78 -4.72 -14.46 0.35
N TYR A 79 -5.64 -13.50 0.47
CA TYR A 79 -5.41 -12.28 1.24
C TYR A 79 -4.85 -12.58 2.63
N PHE A 80 -3.82 -11.87 3.04
CA PHE A 80 -3.11 -12.17 4.29
C PHE A 80 -3.99 -12.02 5.53
N GLN A 81 -4.93 -11.08 5.53
CA GLN A 81 -5.93 -10.99 6.60
C GLN A 81 -6.84 -12.23 6.66
N PHE A 82 -7.14 -12.85 5.53
CA PHE A 82 -7.90 -14.09 5.52
C PHE A 82 -7.09 -15.27 6.05
N ALA A 83 -5.80 -15.35 5.71
CA ALA A 83 -4.88 -16.32 6.31
C ALA A 83 -4.80 -16.13 7.85
N PHE A 84 -4.73 -14.88 8.33
CA PHE A 84 -4.83 -14.54 9.75
C PHE A 84 -6.12 -15.07 10.37
N ALA A 85 -7.28 -14.85 9.74
CA ALA A 85 -8.56 -15.31 10.25
C ALA A 85 -8.60 -16.85 10.37
N ILE A 86 -8.09 -17.58 9.38
CA ILE A 86 -7.97 -19.05 9.42
C ILE A 86 -7.11 -19.51 10.60
N ASP A 87 -5.94 -18.91 10.79
CA ASP A 87 -5.05 -19.25 11.90
C ASP A 87 -5.67 -18.90 13.26
N ARG A 88 -6.46 -17.82 13.33
CA ARG A 88 -7.24 -17.47 14.52
C ARG A 88 -8.30 -18.53 14.84
N VAL A 89 -9.02 -19.04 13.82
CA VAL A 89 -9.98 -20.14 13.99
C VAL A 89 -9.28 -21.34 14.63
N LYS A 90 -8.12 -21.74 14.10
CA LYS A 90 -7.32 -22.86 14.65
C LYS A 90 -6.93 -22.62 16.11
N ALA A 91 -6.49 -21.40 16.43
CA ALA A 91 -6.09 -21.04 17.80
C ALA A 91 -7.25 -21.05 18.79
N LEU A 92 -8.48 -20.74 18.34
CA LEU A 92 -9.68 -20.72 19.17
C LEU A 92 -10.38 -22.08 19.25
N ALA A 93 -10.13 -22.99 18.32
CA ALA A 93 -10.79 -24.31 18.21
C ALA A 93 -10.81 -25.14 19.50
N PRO A 94 -9.77 -25.13 20.37
CA PRO A 94 -9.84 -25.85 21.66
C PRO A 94 -10.99 -25.42 22.58
N GLN A 95 -11.49 -24.18 22.40
CA GLN A 95 -12.63 -23.63 23.16
C GLN A 95 -13.98 -23.90 22.49
N HIS A 96 -13.96 -24.42 21.24
CA HIS A 96 -15.14 -24.63 20.40
C HIS A 96 -15.10 -26.02 19.75
N PRO A 97 -15.33 -27.10 20.53
CA PRO A 97 -15.18 -28.46 20.03
C PRO A 97 -16.19 -28.85 18.93
N ASP A 98 -17.28 -28.09 18.79
CA ASP A 98 -18.30 -28.25 17.74
C ASP A 98 -17.81 -27.78 16.36
N TRP A 99 -16.78 -26.93 16.27
CA TRP A 99 -16.29 -26.38 15.00
C TRP A 99 -15.74 -27.44 14.04
N LYS A 100 -15.25 -28.57 14.56
CA LYS A 100 -14.76 -29.68 13.72
C LYS A 100 -15.81 -30.30 12.81
N ASP A 101 -17.10 -30.17 13.16
CA ASP A 101 -18.22 -30.76 12.47
C ASP A 101 -19.12 -29.73 11.76
N ARG A 102 -18.82 -28.44 11.87
CA ARG A 102 -19.64 -27.32 11.38
C ARG A 102 -18.91 -26.43 10.38
N GLU A 103 -19.48 -26.23 9.18
CA GLU A 103 -19.00 -25.20 8.25
C GLU A 103 -19.36 -23.80 8.74
N PRO A 104 -18.52 -22.80 8.46
CA PRO A 104 -17.26 -22.83 7.70
C PRO A 104 -16.00 -23.26 8.51
N PHE A 105 -16.16 -23.49 9.80
CA PHE A 105 -15.02 -23.76 10.69
C PHE A 105 -14.33 -25.07 10.40
N LYS A 106 -15.06 -26.13 10.02
CA LYS A 106 -14.51 -27.41 9.59
C LYS A 106 -13.50 -27.22 8.45
N SER A 107 -13.91 -26.53 7.42
CA SER A 107 -13.03 -26.20 6.28
C SER A 107 -11.83 -25.32 6.70
N ALA A 108 -12.06 -24.32 7.56
CA ALA A 108 -11.01 -23.46 8.10
C ALA A 108 -9.98 -24.26 8.91
N LEU A 109 -10.41 -25.18 9.76
CA LEU A 109 -9.53 -26.07 10.53
C LEU A 109 -8.70 -26.99 9.66
N ALA A 110 -9.27 -27.46 8.54
CA ALA A 110 -8.58 -28.25 7.53
C ALA A 110 -7.66 -27.42 6.60
N SER A 111 -7.67 -26.08 6.73
CA SER A 111 -7.02 -25.14 5.78
C SER A 111 -7.57 -25.30 4.35
N ASP A 112 -8.78 -25.76 4.19
CA ASP A 112 -9.49 -25.84 2.93
C ASP A 112 -10.12 -24.47 2.59
N ILE A 113 -9.34 -23.62 1.91
CA ILE A 113 -9.76 -22.29 1.51
C ILE A 113 -10.98 -22.36 0.56
N ALA A 114 -11.01 -23.34 -0.34
CA ALA A 114 -12.11 -23.50 -1.28
C ALA A 114 -13.42 -23.84 -0.54
N GLY A 115 -13.37 -24.71 0.46
CA GLY A 115 -14.51 -25.04 1.31
C GLY A 115 -15.00 -23.84 2.14
N VAL A 116 -14.08 -23.02 2.66
CA VAL A 116 -14.46 -21.78 3.36
C VAL A 116 -15.14 -20.81 2.40
N VAL A 117 -14.60 -20.59 1.20
CA VAL A 117 -15.20 -19.71 0.18
C VAL A 117 -16.55 -20.25 -0.27
N ALA A 118 -16.71 -21.57 -0.42
CA ALA A 118 -17.99 -22.21 -0.77
C ALA A 118 -19.08 -22.00 0.28
N SER A 119 -18.73 -21.65 1.54
CA SER A 119 -19.72 -21.29 2.58
C SER A 119 -20.39 -19.92 2.32
N GLY A 120 -19.92 -19.19 1.32
CA GLY A 120 -20.44 -17.89 0.88
C GLY A 120 -20.22 -16.77 1.88
N GLU A 121 -20.87 -15.63 1.61
CA GLU A 121 -20.72 -14.41 2.44
C GLU A 121 -21.04 -14.66 3.91
N LYS A 122 -22.10 -15.42 4.20
CA LYS A 122 -22.52 -15.74 5.57
C LYS A 122 -21.42 -16.48 6.33
N GLY A 123 -20.77 -17.47 5.70
CA GLY A 123 -19.68 -18.22 6.33
C GLY A 123 -18.44 -17.34 6.57
N LEU A 124 -18.10 -16.47 5.62
CA LEU A 124 -17.00 -15.53 5.78
C LEU A 124 -17.26 -14.54 6.92
N LEU A 125 -18.45 -13.97 7.00
CA LEU A 125 -18.86 -13.08 8.10
C LEU A 125 -18.83 -13.80 9.46
N GLU A 126 -19.22 -15.08 9.51
CA GLU A 126 -19.15 -15.88 10.74
C GLU A 126 -17.71 -16.09 11.22
N ILE A 127 -16.77 -16.38 10.31
CA ILE A 127 -15.35 -16.44 10.64
C ILE A 127 -14.85 -15.08 11.14
N MET A 128 -15.17 -13.99 10.45
CA MET A 128 -14.77 -12.65 10.85
C MET A 128 -15.32 -12.29 12.24
N ALA A 129 -16.57 -12.59 12.51
CA ALA A 129 -17.20 -12.33 13.82
C ALA A 129 -16.43 -13.00 14.97
N VAL A 130 -16.11 -14.28 14.86
CA VAL A 130 -15.44 -14.99 15.97
C VAL A 130 -13.95 -14.66 16.10
N THR A 131 -13.31 -14.23 15.03
CA THR A 131 -11.86 -13.97 15.00
C THR A 131 -11.48 -12.51 15.25
N HIS A 132 -12.38 -11.57 14.95
CA HIS A 132 -12.10 -10.12 14.96
C HIS A 132 -12.91 -9.33 15.99
N THR A 133 -13.90 -9.90 16.66
CA THR A 133 -14.83 -9.15 17.50
C THR A 133 -14.91 -9.66 18.94
N GLY A 134 -15.72 -9.02 19.79
CA GLY A 134 -15.90 -9.40 21.20
C GLY A 134 -14.74 -9.01 22.11
N MET A 135 -13.75 -8.30 21.62
CA MET A 135 -12.55 -7.92 22.37
C MET A 135 -12.23 -6.43 22.20
N PRO A 136 -11.42 -5.84 23.10
CA PRO A 136 -10.90 -4.48 22.91
C PRO A 136 -10.07 -4.35 21.64
N VAL A 137 -10.14 -3.17 20.99
CA VAL A 137 -9.34 -2.84 19.79
C VAL A 137 -7.85 -3.06 20.03
N GLU A 138 -7.34 -2.67 21.19
CA GLU A 138 -5.93 -2.84 21.56
C GLU A 138 -5.52 -4.31 21.69
N ALA A 139 -6.44 -5.17 22.15
CA ALA A 139 -6.20 -6.61 22.23
C ALA A 139 -6.13 -7.21 20.83
N PHE A 140 -7.04 -6.84 19.93
CA PHE A 140 -6.99 -7.25 18.53
C PHE A 140 -5.71 -6.79 17.86
N SER A 141 -5.31 -5.52 18.04
CA SER A 141 -4.06 -4.96 17.50
C SER A 141 -2.82 -5.76 17.92
N ARG A 142 -2.74 -6.18 19.18
CA ARG A 142 -1.63 -7.04 19.65
C ARG A 142 -1.63 -8.39 18.92
N ILE A 143 -2.78 -9.04 18.86
CA ILE A 143 -2.93 -10.34 18.18
C ILE A 143 -2.53 -10.24 16.70
N ALA A 144 -2.97 -9.20 16.00
CA ALA A 144 -2.61 -8.96 14.61
C ALA A 144 -1.09 -8.71 14.45
N SER A 145 -0.50 -7.88 15.35
CA SER A 145 0.94 -7.61 15.35
C SER A 145 1.79 -8.86 15.59
N GLU A 146 1.41 -9.70 16.54
CA GLU A 146 2.11 -10.94 16.88
C GLU A 146 2.03 -11.93 15.71
N TRP A 147 0.86 -12.07 15.10
CA TRP A 147 0.66 -12.96 13.97
C TRP A 147 1.48 -12.51 12.77
N ILE A 148 1.38 -11.25 12.35
CA ILE A 148 2.05 -10.74 11.15
C ILE A 148 3.59 -10.79 11.28
N ALA A 149 4.11 -10.72 12.51
CA ALA A 149 5.53 -10.81 12.79
C ALA A 149 6.10 -12.23 12.70
N THR A 150 5.24 -13.26 12.88
CA THR A 150 5.68 -14.65 13.03
C THR A 150 5.15 -15.60 11.97
N ALA A 151 3.94 -15.36 11.46
CA ALA A 151 3.32 -16.19 10.45
C ALA A 151 4.08 -16.12 9.12
N GLN A 152 4.21 -17.29 8.48
CA GLN A 152 5.00 -17.42 7.25
C GLN A 152 4.13 -17.74 6.06
N HIS A 153 4.42 -17.07 4.96
CA HIS A 153 3.79 -17.33 3.68
C HIS A 153 4.09 -18.75 3.17
N PRO A 154 3.09 -19.51 2.68
CA PRO A 154 3.25 -20.92 2.33
C PRO A 154 4.26 -21.19 1.21
N ARG A 155 4.39 -20.28 0.23
CA ARG A 155 5.34 -20.41 -0.89
C ARG A 155 6.73 -19.91 -0.52
N PHE A 156 6.82 -18.70 0.03
CA PHE A 156 8.12 -18.03 0.24
C PHE A 156 8.82 -18.44 1.54
N LYS A 157 8.09 -19.07 2.49
CA LYS A 157 8.63 -19.46 3.81
C LYS A 157 9.28 -18.29 4.56
N ARG A 158 8.68 -17.11 4.43
CA ARG A 158 9.09 -15.86 5.04
C ARG A 158 7.93 -15.21 5.76
N PRO A 159 8.18 -14.39 6.79
CA PRO A 159 7.13 -13.56 7.40
C PRO A 159 6.40 -12.74 6.34
N TYR A 160 5.09 -12.58 6.50
CA TYR A 160 4.28 -11.84 5.53
C TYR A 160 4.75 -10.40 5.33
N VAL A 161 5.27 -9.74 6.38
CA VAL A 161 5.83 -8.37 6.31
C VAL A 161 7.11 -8.26 5.47
N GLU A 162 7.76 -9.37 5.12
CA GLU A 162 8.90 -9.36 4.21
C GLU A 162 8.48 -9.44 2.73
N LEU A 163 7.21 -9.73 2.45
CA LEU A 163 6.68 -9.86 1.09
C LEU A 163 6.13 -8.54 0.54
N VAL A 164 6.72 -7.44 0.97
CA VAL A 164 6.43 -6.09 0.47
C VAL A 164 7.22 -5.83 -0.80
N TYR A 165 6.62 -5.10 -1.74
CA TYR A 165 7.27 -4.80 -3.01
C TYR A 165 8.28 -3.67 -2.86
N GLN A 166 9.55 -4.01 -3.07
CA GLN A 166 10.67 -3.06 -2.98
C GLN A 166 10.49 -1.83 -3.89
N PRO A 167 10.01 -1.97 -5.15
CA PRO A 167 9.77 -0.80 -5.99
C PRO A 167 8.73 0.16 -5.41
N MET A 168 7.72 -0.37 -4.72
CA MET A 168 6.68 0.45 -4.12
C MET A 168 7.16 1.14 -2.83
N LEU A 169 8.04 0.51 -2.05
CA LEU A 169 8.72 1.15 -0.92
C LEU A 169 9.57 2.35 -1.38
N GLU A 170 10.29 2.19 -2.49
CA GLU A 170 11.08 3.26 -3.11
C GLU A 170 10.18 4.39 -3.61
N LEU A 171 9.09 4.05 -4.30
CA LEU A 171 8.11 5.03 -4.78
C LEU A 171 7.50 5.85 -3.65
N MET A 172 7.04 5.20 -2.58
CA MET A 172 6.49 5.91 -1.41
C MET A 172 7.53 6.81 -0.74
N THR A 173 8.78 6.34 -0.65
CA THR A 173 9.89 7.13 -0.10
C THR A 173 10.19 8.34 -0.98
N PHE A 174 10.23 8.16 -2.30
CA PHE A 174 10.43 9.23 -3.27
C PHE A 174 9.31 10.28 -3.22
N LEU A 175 8.05 9.83 -3.14
CA LEU A 175 6.90 10.73 -2.99
C LEU A 175 6.99 11.55 -1.69
N ARG A 176 7.29 10.91 -0.55
CA ARG A 176 7.45 11.63 0.75
C ARG A 176 8.61 12.61 0.72
N ALA A 177 9.74 12.26 0.09
CA ALA A 177 10.86 13.19 -0.11
C ALA A 177 10.44 14.44 -0.93
N ASN A 178 9.44 14.30 -1.81
CA ASN A 178 8.82 15.36 -2.57
C ASN A 178 7.56 15.94 -1.90
N ARG A 179 7.40 15.70 -0.57
CA ARG A 179 6.37 16.27 0.30
C ARG A 179 4.94 15.83 -0.05
N PHE A 180 4.77 14.63 -0.64
CA PHE A 180 3.47 13.99 -0.73
C PHE A 180 3.14 13.29 0.60
N LYS A 181 1.87 13.35 1.00
CA LYS A 181 1.33 12.49 2.04
C LYS A 181 0.87 11.18 1.39
N THR A 182 1.36 10.06 1.91
CA THR A 182 1.04 8.72 1.39
C THR A 182 0.01 8.04 2.28
N PHE A 183 -1.08 7.57 1.70
CA PHE A 183 -2.17 6.90 2.40
C PHE A 183 -2.38 5.50 1.84
N ILE A 184 -2.74 4.55 2.70
CA ILE A 184 -3.36 3.29 2.29
C ILE A 184 -4.86 3.51 2.17
N VAL A 185 -5.48 2.95 1.10
CA VAL A 185 -6.93 2.90 0.87
C VAL A 185 -7.26 1.50 0.38
N SER A 186 -7.70 0.62 1.29
CA SER A 186 -7.74 -0.83 1.07
C SER A 186 -9.08 -1.45 1.47
N GLY A 187 -9.50 -2.49 0.72
CA GLY A 187 -10.61 -3.35 1.11
C GLY A 187 -10.36 -4.13 2.41
N GLY A 188 -9.10 -4.26 2.82
CA GLY A 188 -8.70 -4.89 4.08
C GLY A 188 -9.16 -4.14 5.33
N GLY A 189 -9.21 -4.84 6.46
CA GLY A 189 -9.62 -4.29 7.75
C GLY A 189 -8.62 -3.27 8.30
N VAL A 190 -9.09 -2.07 8.61
CA VAL A 190 -8.24 -0.97 9.10
C VAL A 190 -7.48 -1.34 10.38
N GLU A 191 -8.14 -2.04 11.33
CA GLU A 191 -7.49 -2.46 12.57
C GLU A 191 -6.47 -3.60 12.38
N PHE A 192 -6.57 -4.39 11.30
CA PHE A 192 -5.55 -5.37 10.94
C PHE A 192 -4.29 -4.71 10.37
N MET A 193 -4.46 -3.64 9.58
CA MET A 193 -3.34 -2.97 8.92
C MET A 193 -2.57 -2.00 9.85
N ARG A 194 -3.27 -1.14 10.59
CA ARG A 194 -2.68 -0.09 11.45
C ARG A 194 -1.54 -0.54 12.36
N PRO A 195 -1.57 -1.73 12.97
CA PRO A 195 -0.52 -2.16 13.90
C PRO A 195 0.88 -2.32 13.31
N TRP A 196 1.03 -2.43 12.00
CA TRP A 196 2.30 -2.75 11.37
C TRP A 196 2.71 -1.83 10.20
N THR A 197 1.78 -1.08 9.60
CA THR A 197 2.03 -0.28 8.40
C THR A 197 3.08 0.81 8.59
N GLU A 198 3.16 1.43 9.75
CA GLU A 198 4.19 2.46 10.03
C GLU A 198 5.59 1.86 9.99
N LYS A 199 5.79 0.72 10.64
CA LYS A 199 7.09 0.03 10.67
C LYS A 199 7.51 -0.46 9.29
N VAL A 200 6.55 -0.93 8.48
CA VAL A 200 6.83 -1.60 7.20
C VAL A 200 6.88 -0.62 6.03
N TYR A 201 5.95 0.32 5.97
CA TYR A 201 5.81 1.26 4.86
C TYR A 201 6.20 2.70 5.20
N GLY A 202 6.36 3.02 6.49
CA GLY A 202 6.46 4.39 6.96
C GLY A 202 5.13 5.16 6.80
N ILE A 203 3.99 4.45 6.82
CA ILE A 203 2.64 5.02 6.78
C ILE A 203 2.04 4.89 8.18
N PRO A 204 1.85 6.00 8.92
CA PRO A 204 1.34 5.97 10.27
C PRO A 204 -0.16 5.57 10.29
N PRO A 205 -0.68 5.07 11.44
CA PRO A 205 -2.02 4.50 11.53
C PRO A 205 -3.15 5.47 11.13
N GLU A 206 -2.99 6.77 11.31
CA GLU A 206 -3.96 7.79 10.88
C GLU A 206 -3.98 8.01 9.36
N GLN A 207 -3.01 7.48 8.62
CA GLN A 207 -2.96 7.50 7.16
C GLN A 207 -3.40 6.17 6.53
N VAL A 208 -4.02 5.28 7.32
CA VAL A 208 -4.59 4.02 6.86
C VAL A 208 -6.11 4.13 6.83
N VAL A 209 -6.68 4.06 5.64
CA VAL A 209 -8.11 3.93 5.36
C VAL A 209 -8.38 2.48 4.96
N GLY A 210 -9.45 1.91 5.50
CA GLY A 210 -9.80 0.51 5.24
C GLY A 210 -11.23 0.19 5.66
N SER A 211 -11.65 -1.02 5.37
CA SER A 211 -12.94 -1.51 5.87
C SER A 211 -12.94 -1.56 7.40
N SER A 212 -14.05 -1.20 8.02
CA SER A 212 -14.19 -1.15 9.47
C SER A 212 -15.41 -1.91 9.97
N GLY A 213 -15.29 -2.50 11.15
CA GLY A 213 -16.40 -2.98 11.96
C GLY A 213 -16.85 -1.91 12.95
N VAL A 214 -18.06 -2.07 13.46
CA VAL A 214 -18.59 -1.21 14.53
C VAL A 214 -17.70 -1.35 15.78
N VAL A 215 -17.37 -0.22 16.39
CA VAL A 215 -16.71 -0.18 17.70
C VAL A 215 -17.57 0.57 18.70
N LYS A 216 -17.63 0.07 19.94
CA LYS A 216 -18.44 0.64 21.02
C LYS A 216 -17.57 1.06 22.19
N PHE A 217 -17.79 2.27 22.68
CA PHE A 217 -17.15 2.73 23.91
C PHE A 217 -17.79 2.05 25.12
N GLU A 218 -16.97 1.49 26.01
CA GLU A 218 -17.39 0.92 27.28
C GLU A 218 -16.43 1.31 28.42
N LEU A 219 -16.94 1.28 29.65
CA LEU A 219 -16.11 1.30 30.86
C LEU A 219 -16.02 -0.14 31.41
N ARG A 220 -14.85 -0.75 31.35
CA ARG A 220 -14.57 -2.06 31.96
C ARG A 220 -13.63 -1.87 33.14
N ASP A 221 -14.09 -2.22 34.35
CA ASP A 221 -13.37 -2.02 35.60
C ASP A 221 -12.90 -0.56 35.77
N GLY A 222 -13.76 0.40 35.39
CA GLY A 222 -13.47 1.83 35.44
C GLY A 222 -12.50 2.37 34.37
N LYS A 223 -12.06 1.52 33.43
CA LYS A 223 -11.15 1.90 32.34
C LYS A 223 -11.93 2.08 31.06
N PRO A 224 -11.70 3.17 30.29
CA PRO A 224 -12.30 3.37 28.98
C PRO A 224 -11.68 2.41 27.98
N VAL A 225 -12.51 1.68 27.22
CA VAL A 225 -12.10 0.75 26.17
C VAL A 225 -13.02 0.88 24.96
N LEU A 226 -12.51 0.56 23.76
CA LEU A 226 -13.29 0.39 22.54
C LEU A 226 -13.43 -1.10 22.26
N ILE A 227 -14.65 -1.59 22.23
CA ILE A 227 -14.97 -3.00 21.96
C ILE A 227 -15.37 -3.16 20.48
N LYS A 228 -14.80 -4.17 19.84
CA LYS A 228 -15.14 -4.54 18.45
C LYS A 228 -16.43 -5.36 18.46
N GLU A 229 -17.44 -4.85 17.76
CA GLU A 229 -18.74 -5.50 17.55
C GLU A 229 -18.76 -6.33 16.26
N PRO A 230 -19.67 -7.29 16.09
CA PRO A 230 -19.68 -8.17 14.92
C PRO A 230 -20.23 -7.52 13.63
N GLU A 231 -20.80 -6.33 13.73
CA GLU A 231 -21.38 -5.65 12.58
C GLU A 231 -20.31 -4.94 11.75
N VAL A 232 -20.49 -4.97 10.42
CA VAL A 232 -19.70 -4.17 9.48
C VAL A 232 -20.21 -2.73 9.49
N GLU A 233 -19.33 -1.76 9.68
CA GLU A 233 -19.66 -0.34 9.61
C GLU A 233 -19.43 0.24 8.22
N PHE A 234 -18.31 -0.12 7.59
CA PHE A 234 -17.91 0.44 6.30
C PHE A 234 -17.06 -0.57 5.51
N ILE A 235 -17.32 -0.67 4.21
CA ILE A 235 -16.53 -1.46 3.26
C ILE A 235 -15.80 -0.50 2.34
N ASP A 236 -14.45 -0.50 2.39
CA ASP A 236 -13.56 0.38 1.63
C ASP A 236 -13.05 -0.32 0.36
N ASP A 237 -13.97 -0.90 -0.41
CA ASP A 237 -13.65 -1.57 -1.67
C ASP A 237 -14.50 -1.05 -2.81
N GLY A 238 -13.98 -1.10 -4.04
CA GLY A 238 -14.66 -0.58 -5.22
C GLY A 238 -15.17 0.85 -5.02
N PRO A 239 -16.51 1.08 -5.13
CA PRO A 239 -17.11 2.40 -4.89
C PRO A 239 -16.92 2.94 -3.45
N GLY A 240 -16.61 2.08 -2.50
CA GLY A 240 -16.29 2.46 -1.12
C GLY A 240 -15.01 3.27 -1.02
N LYS A 241 -13.98 2.97 -1.81
CA LYS A 241 -12.67 3.65 -1.75
C LYS A 241 -12.76 5.17 -1.92
N PRO A 242 -13.43 5.75 -2.95
CA PRO A 242 -13.62 7.20 -3.02
C PRO A 242 -14.44 7.77 -1.85
N VAL A 243 -15.38 7.00 -1.29
CA VAL A 243 -16.15 7.42 -0.11
C VAL A 243 -15.24 7.46 1.12
N GLY A 244 -14.40 6.44 1.33
CA GLY A 244 -13.39 6.40 2.38
C GLY A 244 -12.37 7.55 2.26
N ILE A 245 -11.87 7.82 1.06
CA ILE A 245 -11.00 8.97 0.79
C ILE A 245 -11.68 10.29 1.21
N ASN A 246 -12.94 10.51 0.79
CA ASN A 246 -13.66 11.70 1.17
C ASN A 246 -13.87 11.81 2.69
N ARG A 247 -14.23 10.71 3.35
CA ARG A 247 -14.54 10.66 4.79
C ARG A 247 -13.31 10.85 5.67
N PHE A 248 -12.19 10.19 5.35
CA PHE A 248 -11.04 10.07 6.24
C PHE A 248 -9.84 10.91 5.82
N ILE A 249 -9.68 11.21 4.52
CA ILE A 249 -8.60 12.07 4.01
C ILE A 249 -9.10 13.50 3.77
N GLY A 250 -10.35 13.66 3.30
CA GLY A 250 -11.00 14.95 3.05
C GLY A 250 -10.45 15.69 1.83
N ARG A 251 -9.57 15.08 1.03
CA ARG A 251 -9.00 15.65 -0.20
C ARG A 251 -8.93 14.60 -1.29
N ARG A 252 -9.24 14.99 -2.53
CA ARG A 252 -9.06 14.14 -3.70
C ARG A 252 -7.58 13.93 -3.95
N PRO A 253 -7.11 12.69 -4.15
CA PRO A 253 -5.71 12.41 -4.46
C PRO A 253 -5.29 13.02 -5.79
N VAL A 254 -3.98 13.32 -5.91
CA VAL A 254 -3.34 13.68 -7.18
C VAL A 254 -2.58 12.49 -7.76
N PHE A 255 -2.38 11.45 -6.97
CA PHE A 255 -1.67 10.23 -7.31
C PHE A 255 -2.39 9.04 -6.70
N ALA A 256 -2.66 7.99 -7.46
CA ALA A 256 -3.26 6.76 -6.96
C ALA A 256 -2.65 5.54 -7.62
N PHE A 257 -2.51 4.45 -6.86
CA PHE A 257 -1.99 3.18 -7.33
C PHE A 257 -2.84 2.03 -6.79
N GLY A 258 -3.15 1.06 -7.65
CA GLY A 258 -3.88 -0.17 -7.34
C GLY A 258 -3.38 -1.32 -8.19
N ASN A 259 -4.09 -2.48 -8.13
CA ASN A 259 -3.76 -3.66 -8.93
C ASN A 259 -4.98 -4.45 -9.41
N SER A 260 -6.19 -4.08 -8.99
CA SER A 260 -7.39 -4.89 -9.23
C SER A 260 -8.61 -4.07 -9.65
N ASP A 261 -9.70 -4.76 -10.02
CA ASP A 261 -11.00 -4.13 -10.30
C ASP A 261 -11.58 -3.40 -9.08
N GLY A 262 -11.17 -3.80 -7.86
CA GLY A 262 -11.53 -3.11 -6.61
C GLY A 262 -10.94 -1.70 -6.49
N ASP A 263 -9.94 -1.36 -7.31
CA ASP A 263 -9.28 -0.06 -7.31
C ASP A 263 -9.80 0.90 -8.37
N GLN A 264 -10.60 0.38 -9.32
CA GLN A 264 -11.03 1.15 -10.47
C GLN A 264 -11.63 2.50 -10.06
N GLN A 265 -12.55 2.53 -9.09
CA GLN A 265 -13.23 3.76 -8.68
C GLN A 265 -12.30 4.73 -7.92
N MET A 266 -11.29 4.25 -7.22
CA MET A 266 -10.25 5.11 -6.62
C MET A 266 -9.44 5.80 -7.71
N LEU A 267 -9.05 5.07 -8.76
CA LEU A 267 -8.30 5.60 -9.89
C LEU A 267 -9.16 6.58 -10.72
N GLU A 268 -10.41 6.23 -10.99
CA GLU A 268 -11.38 7.14 -11.66
C GLU A 268 -11.61 8.42 -10.87
N TYR A 269 -11.78 8.29 -9.53
CA TYR A 269 -11.96 9.44 -8.67
C TYR A 269 -10.73 10.35 -8.70
N THR A 270 -9.53 9.78 -8.70
CA THR A 270 -8.29 10.55 -8.83
C THR A 270 -8.21 11.23 -10.20
N ALA A 271 -8.48 10.50 -11.29
CA ALA A 271 -8.46 11.01 -12.66
C ALA A 271 -9.45 12.15 -12.90
N GLY A 272 -10.62 12.12 -12.24
CA GLY A 272 -11.67 13.15 -12.36
C GLY A 272 -11.35 14.48 -11.64
N GLY A 273 -10.15 14.66 -11.09
CA GLY A 273 -9.69 15.93 -10.52
C GLY A 273 -9.14 16.89 -11.57
N GLU A 274 -9.01 18.17 -11.20
CA GLU A 274 -8.39 19.18 -12.05
C GLU A 274 -6.85 19.10 -12.05
N GLY A 275 -6.21 19.48 -13.13
CA GLY A 275 -4.77 19.49 -13.32
C GLY A 275 -4.16 18.11 -13.54
N LEU A 276 -2.83 18.03 -13.46
CA LEU A 276 -2.11 16.78 -13.71
C LEU A 276 -2.41 15.74 -12.62
N ARG A 277 -2.75 14.52 -13.03
CA ARG A 277 -3.06 13.37 -12.16
C ARG A 277 -2.27 12.15 -12.59
N PHE A 278 -1.97 11.27 -11.65
CA PHE A 278 -1.31 10.01 -11.94
C PHE A 278 -2.16 8.84 -11.44
N MET A 279 -2.43 7.90 -12.32
CA MET A 279 -3.11 6.64 -12.03
C MET A 279 -2.20 5.50 -12.47
N GLY A 280 -1.88 4.61 -11.54
CA GLY A 280 -1.04 3.43 -11.78
C GLY A 280 -1.76 2.14 -11.46
N LEU A 281 -1.49 1.10 -12.22
CA LEU A 281 -1.94 -0.28 -11.96
C LEU A 281 -0.74 -1.23 -12.02
N VAL A 282 -0.57 -2.04 -10.99
CA VAL A 282 0.35 -3.18 -11.01
C VAL A 282 -0.33 -4.34 -11.73
N HIS A 283 0.27 -4.81 -12.81
CA HIS A 283 -0.13 -6.03 -13.51
C HIS A 283 0.83 -7.15 -13.12
N HIS A 284 0.31 -8.18 -12.49
CA HIS A 284 1.07 -9.32 -11.98
C HIS A 284 1.38 -10.29 -13.10
N THR A 285 2.61 -10.22 -13.65
CA THR A 285 3.04 -10.99 -14.83
C THR A 285 4.21 -11.93 -14.55
N ASP A 286 4.74 -11.94 -13.30
CA ASP A 286 5.94 -12.68 -12.95
C ASP A 286 5.68 -13.92 -12.09
N ALA A 287 5.25 -15.00 -12.72
CA ALA A 287 5.02 -16.26 -12.03
C ALA A 287 6.27 -16.88 -11.39
N ALA A 288 7.47 -16.49 -11.84
CA ALA A 288 8.73 -17.04 -11.34
C ALA A 288 9.13 -16.41 -9.99
N ARG A 289 9.14 -15.08 -9.90
CA ARG A 289 9.55 -14.35 -8.71
C ARG A 289 8.39 -14.09 -7.75
N GLU A 290 7.16 -13.91 -8.29
CA GLU A 290 5.93 -13.65 -7.53
C GLU A 290 4.83 -14.59 -8.03
N TYR A 291 3.67 -14.11 -8.41
CA TYR A 291 2.58 -14.83 -9.07
C TYR A 291 2.21 -14.11 -10.36
N ALA A 292 1.66 -14.84 -11.33
CA ALA A 292 1.06 -14.22 -12.52
C ALA A 292 -0.45 -14.47 -12.51
N TYR A 293 -1.21 -13.41 -12.50
CA TYR A 293 -2.67 -13.47 -12.50
C TYR A 293 -3.26 -12.13 -13.01
N ASP A 294 -4.47 -12.20 -13.54
CA ASP A 294 -5.22 -11.04 -14.03
C ASP A 294 -6.73 -11.33 -14.10
N ARG A 295 -7.31 -11.36 -15.28
CA ARG A 295 -8.75 -11.39 -15.57
C ARG A 295 -9.51 -12.55 -14.97
N GLN A 296 -8.88 -13.71 -14.80
CA GLN A 296 -9.52 -14.94 -14.32
C GLN A 296 -9.25 -15.23 -12.84
N SER A 297 -8.48 -14.38 -12.18
CA SER A 297 -8.16 -14.56 -10.77
C SER A 297 -9.39 -14.36 -9.88
N HIS A 298 -9.50 -15.17 -8.83
CA HIS A 298 -10.48 -14.95 -7.75
C HIS A 298 -9.96 -13.95 -6.70
N ILE A 299 -8.64 -13.81 -6.58
CA ILE A 299 -7.95 -12.88 -5.69
C ILE A 299 -7.23 -11.86 -6.57
N GLY A 300 -7.41 -10.57 -6.32
CA GLY A 300 -6.76 -9.51 -7.09
C GLY A 300 -7.15 -9.50 -8.58
N ARG A 301 -8.43 -9.78 -8.89
CA ARG A 301 -8.90 -9.80 -10.29
C ARG A 301 -8.67 -8.45 -10.95
N LEU A 302 -7.93 -8.47 -12.07
CA LEU A 302 -7.66 -7.31 -12.90
C LEU A 302 -8.23 -7.52 -14.30
N ASP A 303 -9.46 -7.09 -14.54
CA ASP A 303 -10.20 -7.27 -15.78
C ASP A 303 -10.72 -5.94 -16.32
N LYS A 304 -11.74 -5.36 -15.70
CA LYS A 304 -12.35 -4.10 -16.13
C LYS A 304 -11.41 -2.91 -15.92
N ALA A 305 -10.70 -2.87 -14.79
CA ALA A 305 -9.75 -1.81 -14.50
C ALA A 305 -8.57 -1.82 -15.48
N LEU A 306 -8.16 -3.00 -16.01
CA LEU A 306 -7.14 -3.09 -17.05
C LEU A 306 -7.62 -2.48 -18.37
N ASP A 307 -8.85 -2.81 -18.79
CA ASP A 307 -9.43 -2.24 -20.01
C ASP A 307 -9.58 -0.72 -19.91
N GLU A 308 -10.05 -0.24 -18.75
CA GLU A 308 -10.17 1.19 -18.46
C GLU A 308 -8.80 1.89 -18.50
N ALA A 309 -7.77 1.28 -17.87
CA ALA A 309 -6.41 1.81 -17.86
C ALA A 309 -5.85 1.95 -19.28
N ILE A 310 -6.06 0.95 -20.14
CA ILE A 310 -5.63 0.99 -21.53
C ILE A 310 -6.37 2.10 -22.29
N GLN A 311 -7.70 2.15 -22.15
CA GLN A 311 -8.54 3.15 -22.83
C GLN A 311 -8.19 4.58 -22.42
N ARG A 312 -7.97 4.83 -21.12
CA ARG A 312 -7.64 6.15 -20.57
C ARG A 312 -6.15 6.45 -20.53
N ARG A 313 -5.31 5.53 -20.99
CA ARG A 313 -3.84 5.67 -20.98
C ARG A 313 -3.27 5.89 -19.57
N TRP A 314 -3.81 5.18 -18.58
CA TRP A 314 -3.21 5.11 -17.26
C TRP A 314 -1.91 4.32 -17.33
N THR A 315 -1.05 4.48 -16.35
CA THR A 315 0.23 3.76 -16.29
C THR A 315 0.00 2.33 -15.80
N VAL A 316 0.12 1.36 -16.69
CA VAL A 316 0.14 -0.06 -16.33
C VAL A 316 1.59 -0.50 -16.14
N VAL A 317 1.90 -1.06 -14.98
CA VAL A 317 3.22 -1.57 -14.61
C VAL A 317 3.24 -3.07 -14.81
N ASP A 318 4.00 -3.56 -15.77
CA ASP A 318 4.27 -4.99 -15.94
C ASP A 318 5.31 -5.42 -14.91
N MET A 319 4.91 -6.20 -13.91
CA MET A 319 5.80 -6.59 -12.80
C MET A 319 7.09 -7.25 -13.29
N LYS A 320 7.00 -8.08 -14.32
CA LYS A 320 8.15 -8.82 -14.86
C LYS A 320 9.09 -7.92 -15.66
N ALA A 321 8.54 -7.02 -16.46
CA ALA A 321 9.31 -6.17 -17.34
C ALA A 321 9.83 -4.90 -16.67
N ASP A 322 9.02 -4.29 -15.78
CA ASP A 322 9.30 -2.97 -15.21
C ASP A 322 10.02 -3.01 -13.86
N TRP A 323 10.06 -4.17 -13.18
CA TRP A 323 10.75 -4.31 -11.89
C TRP A 323 11.96 -5.26 -12.00
N ASN A 324 13.15 -4.77 -11.68
CA ASN A 324 14.36 -5.59 -11.60
C ASN A 324 14.50 -6.33 -10.26
N THR A 325 13.89 -5.80 -9.21
CA THR A 325 13.83 -6.38 -7.85
C THR A 325 12.38 -6.35 -7.40
N ILE A 326 11.83 -7.45 -6.90
CA ILE A 326 10.46 -7.47 -6.36
C ILE A 326 10.48 -7.26 -4.85
N TYR A 327 11.30 -8.01 -4.13
CA TYR A 327 11.31 -8.00 -2.67
C TYR A 327 12.62 -7.45 -2.09
N PRO A 328 12.58 -6.81 -0.90
CA PRO A 328 13.80 -6.31 -0.23
C PRO A 328 14.87 -7.38 -0.01
N PHE A 329 14.46 -8.63 0.25
CA PHE A 329 15.40 -9.74 0.50
C PHE A 329 16.12 -10.25 -0.75
N GLU A 330 15.74 -9.83 -1.96
CA GLU A 330 16.48 -10.12 -3.19
C GLU A 330 17.75 -9.27 -3.33
N LYS A 331 17.80 -8.13 -2.64
CA LYS A 331 19.01 -7.29 -2.59
C LYS A 331 20.05 -7.98 -1.72
N LYS A 332 21.17 -8.33 -2.32
CA LYS A 332 22.34 -8.90 -1.64
C LYS A 332 23.21 -7.81 -1.02
#